data_8aae936d1f7362045303f151e24cd966
#
_entry.id   8aae936d1f7362045303f151e24cd966
#
_cell.length_a   1.000
_cell.length_b   1.000
_cell.length_c   1.000
_cell.angle_alpha   90.00
_cell.angle_beta   90.00
_cell.angle_gamma   90.00
#
_symmetry.space_group_name_H-M   'P 1'
#
loop_
_entity.id
_entity.type
_entity.pdbx_description
1 polymer ?
#
loop_
_entity_poly.entity_id
_entity_poly.type
_entity_poly.pdbx_seq_one_letter_code
_entity_poly.pdbx_strand_id
1 'polypeptide(L)'
;MIKKLLIILFIFRTSFVLQAQNAVPAYLDPAKPLEERVENALLLMTVEEKVALCHAQSKFSSAGVPRLGIPEVWMSDGPHGVRAEIEWDSWGYANFTNDSCLAFPALTCLASTFNPELAARYGQAIGEEARYRNKEVILGPGVNIYRSPLNGRNFEYMGEDPYLASKMVVPYIQGVQKSGV
;
A
#
# COMPACT_ATOMS: atom_id res chain seq x y z
N MET A 1 -15.75 43.38 -43.32
CA MET A 1 -16.52 42.68 -42.30
C MET A 1 -16.06 41.22 -42.09
N ILE A 2 -15.88 40.44 -43.14
CA ILE A 2 -15.51 39.00 -43.07
C ILE A 2 -14.18 38.75 -42.34
N LYS A 3 -13.12 39.57 -42.56
CA LYS A 3 -11.82 39.40 -41.84
C LYS A 3 -11.91 39.59 -40.33
N LYS A 4 -12.75 40.52 -39.85
CA LYS A 4 -12.96 40.73 -38.40
C LYS A 4 -13.76 39.57 -37.76
N LEU A 5 -14.68 38.97 -38.50
CA LEU A 5 -15.47 37.83 -38.06
C LEU A 5 -14.61 36.56 -37.92
N LEU A 6 -13.66 36.35 -38.88
CA LEU A 6 -12.72 35.22 -38.82
C LEU A 6 -11.74 35.34 -37.67
N ILE A 7 -11.27 36.52 -37.29
CA ILE A 7 -10.40 36.74 -36.14
C ILE A 7 -11.14 36.47 -34.84
N ILE A 8 -12.38 36.90 -34.71
CA ILE A 8 -13.21 36.62 -33.51
C ILE A 8 -13.48 35.11 -33.36
N LEU A 9 -13.76 34.41 -34.47
CA LEU A 9 -13.96 32.95 -34.44
C LEU A 9 -12.67 32.18 -34.05
N PHE A 10 -11.49 32.68 -34.48
CA PHE A 10 -10.21 32.10 -34.13
C PHE A 10 -9.87 32.31 -32.65
N ILE A 11 -10.11 33.50 -32.10
CA ILE A 11 -9.92 33.82 -30.68
C ILE A 11 -10.86 32.98 -29.80
N PHE A 12 -12.10 32.78 -30.21
CA PHE A 12 -13.06 31.93 -29.47
C PHE A 12 -12.63 30.45 -29.46
N ARG A 13 -12.10 29.91 -30.55
CA ARG A 13 -11.57 28.55 -30.63
C ARG A 13 -10.33 28.36 -29.77
N THR A 14 -9.41 29.31 -29.75
CA THR A 14 -8.20 29.23 -28.92
C THR A 14 -8.53 29.32 -27.43
N SER A 15 -9.49 30.15 -27.04
CA SER A 15 -9.94 30.23 -25.63
C SER A 15 -10.60 28.92 -25.15
N PHE A 16 -11.35 28.23 -25.99
CA PHE A 16 -11.98 26.95 -25.64
C PHE A 16 -10.95 25.81 -25.49
N VAL A 17 -9.91 25.79 -26.31
CA VAL A 17 -8.80 24.83 -26.25
C VAL A 17 -7.94 25.07 -25.01
N LEU A 18 -7.68 26.33 -24.62
CA LEU A 18 -6.94 26.65 -23.41
C LEU A 18 -7.70 26.28 -22.13
N GLN A 19 -9.02 26.40 -22.13
CA GLN A 19 -9.84 26.03 -20.97
C GLN A 19 -9.93 24.50 -20.79
N ALA A 20 -9.87 23.73 -21.87
CA ALA A 20 -9.82 22.26 -21.80
C ALA A 20 -8.48 21.73 -21.28
N GLN A 21 -7.40 22.49 -21.41
CA GLN A 21 -6.06 22.10 -20.93
C GLN A 21 -5.84 22.31 -19.42
N ASN A 22 -6.73 23.05 -18.74
CA ASN A 22 -6.60 23.37 -17.30
C ASN A 22 -7.61 22.63 -16.40
N ALA A 23 -8.41 21.73 -16.94
CA ALA A 23 -9.29 20.91 -16.10
C ALA A 23 -8.45 19.84 -15.37
N VAL A 24 -8.46 19.88 -14.05
CA VAL A 24 -7.84 18.82 -13.24
C VAL A 24 -8.49 17.48 -13.61
N PRO A 25 -7.71 16.48 -14.00
CA PRO A 25 -8.27 15.16 -14.31
C PRO A 25 -9.09 14.61 -13.12
N ALA A 26 -10.20 13.94 -13.42
CA ALA A 26 -11.12 13.47 -12.38
C ALA A 26 -10.45 12.56 -11.34
N TYR A 27 -9.44 11.79 -11.73
CA TYR A 27 -8.71 10.91 -10.80
C TYR A 27 -7.91 11.67 -9.73
N LEU A 28 -7.54 12.93 -9.97
CA LEU A 28 -6.85 13.80 -9.01
C LEU A 28 -7.81 14.60 -8.13
N ASP A 29 -9.10 14.62 -8.44
CA ASP A 29 -10.09 15.36 -7.67
C ASP A 29 -10.61 14.53 -6.49
N PRO A 30 -10.24 14.85 -5.24
CA PRO A 30 -10.69 14.09 -4.06
C PRO A 30 -12.21 14.22 -3.78
N ALA A 31 -12.88 15.21 -4.37
CA ALA A 31 -14.34 15.39 -4.23
C ALA A 31 -15.13 14.42 -5.09
N LYS A 32 -14.50 13.77 -6.06
CA LYS A 32 -15.13 12.78 -6.93
C LYS A 32 -15.26 11.42 -6.25
N PRO A 33 -16.33 10.65 -6.56
CA PRO A 33 -16.45 9.28 -6.12
C PRO A 33 -15.22 8.43 -6.53
N LEU A 34 -14.83 7.47 -5.67
CA LEU A 34 -13.66 6.62 -5.92
C LEU A 34 -13.74 5.91 -7.27
N GLU A 35 -14.89 5.35 -7.61
CA GLU A 35 -15.09 4.62 -8.87
C GLU A 35 -14.87 5.54 -10.08
N GLU A 36 -15.41 6.77 -10.05
CA GLU A 36 -15.19 7.75 -11.12
C GLU A 36 -13.71 8.10 -11.30
N ARG A 37 -12.98 8.20 -10.19
CA ARG A 37 -11.55 8.47 -10.18
C ARG A 37 -10.76 7.30 -10.76
N VAL A 38 -11.10 6.08 -10.35
CA VAL A 38 -10.44 4.85 -10.85
C VAL A 38 -10.67 4.69 -12.35
N GLU A 39 -11.92 4.80 -12.81
CA GLU A 39 -12.24 4.71 -14.24
C GLU A 39 -11.50 5.77 -15.05
N ASN A 40 -11.46 7.00 -14.57
CA ASN A 40 -10.73 8.08 -15.26
C ASN A 40 -9.23 7.78 -15.36
N ALA A 41 -8.60 7.30 -14.29
CA ALA A 41 -7.20 6.90 -14.32
C ALA A 41 -6.96 5.77 -15.33
N LEU A 42 -7.81 4.73 -15.31
CA LEU A 42 -7.72 3.60 -16.24
C LEU A 42 -7.88 4.01 -17.70
N LEU A 43 -8.76 4.97 -18.01
CA LEU A 43 -8.92 5.49 -19.37
C LEU A 43 -7.68 6.24 -19.86
N LEU A 44 -6.91 6.85 -18.97
CA LEU A 44 -5.72 7.59 -19.29
C LEU A 44 -4.46 6.72 -19.41
N MET A 45 -4.47 5.50 -18.82
CA MET A 45 -3.34 4.57 -18.86
C MET A 45 -3.22 3.88 -20.20
N THR A 46 -1.96 3.65 -20.64
CA THR A 46 -1.66 2.75 -21.75
C THR A 46 -1.85 1.29 -21.34
N VAL A 47 -1.84 0.38 -22.31
CA VAL A 47 -1.93 -1.06 -22.03
C VAL A 47 -0.71 -1.53 -21.24
N GLU A 48 0.48 -1.03 -21.59
CA GLU A 48 1.74 -1.35 -20.91
C GLU A 48 1.73 -0.90 -19.45
N GLU A 49 1.22 0.31 -19.16
CA GLU A 49 1.07 0.82 -17.80
C GLU A 49 0.09 -0.03 -16.99
N LYS A 50 -1.02 -0.45 -17.57
CA LYS A 50 -1.99 -1.35 -16.94
C LYS A 50 -1.37 -2.72 -16.63
N VAL A 51 -0.60 -3.28 -17.58
CA VAL A 51 0.09 -4.56 -17.40
C VAL A 51 1.14 -4.44 -16.29
N ALA A 52 1.91 -3.34 -16.24
CA ALA A 52 2.90 -3.11 -15.20
C ALA A 52 2.31 -3.08 -13.78
N LEU A 53 1.08 -2.56 -13.62
CA LEU A 53 0.37 -2.58 -12.33
C LEU A 53 -0.11 -3.97 -11.90
N CYS A 54 -0.17 -4.94 -12.82
CA CYS A 54 -0.65 -6.30 -12.53
C CYS A 54 0.45 -7.24 -12.01
N HIS A 55 1.69 -6.80 -11.93
CA HIS A 55 2.80 -7.60 -11.44
C HIS A 55 3.77 -6.78 -10.60
N ALA A 56 4.57 -7.46 -9.78
CA ALA A 56 5.63 -6.80 -9.02
C ALA A 56 6.73 -6.29 -9.95
N GLN A 57 7.26 -5.10 -9.68
CA GLN A 57 8.47 -4.59 -10.32
C GLN A 57 9.74 -4.96 -9.56
N SER A 58 9.61 -5.22 -8.26
CA SER A 58 10.65 -5.73 -7.39
C SER A 58 10.08 -6.79 -6.46
N LYS A 59 10.89 -7.32 -5.54
CA LYS A 59 10.42 -8.31 -4.54
C LYS A 59 9.27 -7.81 -3.66
N PHE A 60 9.19 -6.49 -3.40
CA PHE A 60 8.21 -5.88 -2.49
C PHE A 60 7.66 -4.55 -3.01
N SER A 61 7.58 -4.35 -4.32
CA SER A 61 6.91 -3.16 -4.86
C SER A 61 6.11 -3.46 -6.11
N SER A 62 5.05 -2.70 -6.31
CA SER A 62 4.35 -2.60 -7.58
C SER A 62 4.70 -1.30 -8.28
N ALA A 63 4.65 -1.31 -9.61
CA ALA A 63 4.91 -0.12 -10.40
C ALA A 63 3.88 0.98 -10.12
N GLY A 64 4.34 2.24 -10.17
CA GLY A 64 3.45 3.38 -10.32
C GLY A 64 3.19 3.71 -11.79
N VAL A 65 2.52 4.83 -12.01
CA VAL A 65 2.36 5.44 -13.33
C VAL A 65 2.87 6.88 -13.27
N PRO A 66 4.20 7.09 -13.38
CA PRO A 66 4.82 8.43 -13.16
C PRO A 66 4.25 9.51 -14.05
N ARG A 67 3.89 9.17 -15.30
CA ARG A 67 3.26 10.08 -16.25
C ARG A 67 1.93 10.66 -15.74
N LEU A 68 1.21 9.91 -14.91
CA LEU A 68 -0.05 10.32 -14.29
C LEU A 68 0.14 10.77 -12.83
N GLY A 69 1.36 10.77 -12.31
CA GLY A 69 1.63 11.09 -10.91
C GLY A 69 1.12 10.03 -9.93
N ILE A 70 0.85 8.80 -10.39
CA ILE A 70 0.47 7.68 -9.56
C ILE A 70 1.76 7.05 -9.01
N PRO A 71 1.97 7.05 -7.68
CA PRO A 71 3.20 6.54 -7.08
C PRO A 71 3.31 5.01 -7.17
N GLU A 72 4.52 4.52 -6.98
CA GLU A 72 4.77 3.11 -6.67
C GLU A 72 4.16 2.75 -5.32
N VAL A 73 3.77 1.50 -5.12
CA VAL A 73 3.33 0.97 -3.83
C VAL A 73 4.42 0.07 -3.28
N TRP A 74 4.95 0.45 -2.13
CA TRP A 74 5.99 -0.31 -1.43
C TRP A 74 5.38 -1.14 -0.31
N MET A 75 5.73 -2.42 -0.32
CA MET A 75 5.32 -3.39 0.69
C MET A 75 6.51 -3.78 1.55
N SER A 76 6.26 -4.31 2.72
CA SER A 76 7.27 -4.99 3.52
C SER A 76 6.73 -6.29 4.07
N ASP A 77 7.60 -7.29 4.11
CA ASP A 77 7.36 -8.50 4.85
C ASP A 77 7.45 -8.23 6.35
N GLY A 78 6.74 -9.01 7.15
CA GLY A 78 6.89 -9.01 8.58
C GLY A 78 5.63 -8.90 9.41
N PRO A 79 4.99 -10.02 9.78
CA PRO A 79 3.83 -10.05 10.68
C PRO A 79 4.19 -9.65 12.12
N HIS A 80 5.46 -9.68 12.50
CA HIS A 80 5.98 -9.31 13.83
C HIS A 80 7.24 -8.42 13.74
N GLY A 81 7.26 -7.52 12.77
CA GLY A 81 8.29 -6.50 12.57
C GLY A 81 8.47 -6.17 11.09
N VAL A 82 8.78 -4.93 10.81
CA VAL A 82 9.06 -4.49 9.44
C VAL A 82 10.41 -5.05 9.03
N ARG A 83 10.50 -5.72 7.89
CA ARG A 83 11.73 -6.32 7.42
C ARG A 83 12.78 -5.26 7.08
N ALA A 84 14.01 -5.47 7.54
CA ALA A 84 15.16 -4.69 7.09
C ALA A 84 15.36 -4.84 5.58
N GLU A 85 15.60 -3.74 4.88
CA GLU A 85 15.80 -3.71 3.45
C GLU A 85 17.26 -3.37 3.14
N ILE A 86 17.93 -4.24 2.38
CA ILE A 86 19.32 -4.10 2.02
C ILE A 86 19.46 -3.50 0.63
N GLU A 87 18.72 -4.10 -0.29
CA GLU A 87 18.67 -3.72 -1.69
C GLU A 87 17.23 -3.93 -2.18
N TRP A 88 16.79 -3.04 -3.03
CA TRP A 88 15.39 -3.01 -3.48
C TRP A 88 14.94 -4.28 -4.22
N ASP A 89 15.86 -5.02 -4.82
CA ASP A 89 15.57 -6.26 -5.58
C ASP A 89 16.45 -7.45 -5.21
N SER A 90 17.13 -7.42 -4.09
CA SER A 90 17.97 -8.53 -3.61
C SER A 90 17.30 -9.31 -2.48
N TRP A 91 17.42 -10.65 -2.53
CA TRP A 91 17.07 -11.56 -1.45
C TRP A 91 18.27 -11.87 -0.53
N GLY A 92 19.35 -11.14 -0.67
CA GLY A 92 20.53 -11.32 0.16
C GLY A 92 20.23 -11.19 1.67
N TYR A 93 21.09 -11.81 2.49
CA TYR A 93 21.01 -11.65 3.94
C TYR A 93 21.33 -10.20 4.33
N ALA A 94 20.51 -9.69 5.25
CA ALA A 94 20.75 -8.40 5.90
C ALA A 94 21.90 -8.49 6.91
N ASN A 95 23.07 -9.03 6.55
CA ASN A 95 24.12 -9.37 7.50
C ASN A 95 24.43 -8.21 8.45
N PHE A 96 24.99 -7.14 8.02
CA PHE A 96 25.26 -5.95 8.83
C PHE A 96 24.85 -4.74 8.01
N THR A 97 23.56 -4.42 8.03
CA THR A 97 23.04 -3.22 7.36
C THR A 97 22.92 -2.10 8.38
N ASN A 98 22.99 -0.86 7.90
CA ASN A 98 22.63 0.31 8.69
C ASN A 98 21.10 0.46 8.80
N ASP A 99 20.33 -0.46 8.23
CA ASP A 99 18.88 -0.46 8.26
C ASP A 99 18.39 -1.11 9.55
N SER A 100 18.19 -0.30 10.58
CA SER A 100 17.69 -0.74 11.87
C SER A 100 16.17 -0.85 11.81
N CYS A 101 15.63 -2.03 12.14
CA CYS A 101 14.22 -2.28 12.34
C CYS A 101 13.98 -3.03 13.65
N LEU A 102 12.76 -2.91 14.19
CA LEU A 102 12.42 -3.56 15.44
C LEU A 102 11.91 -4.99 15.20
N ALA A 103 12.45 -5.93 15.98
CA ALA A 103 11.87 -7.26 16.10
C ALA A 103 10.83 -7.26 17.24
N PHE A 104 9.58 -7.44 16.88
CA PHE A 104 8.50 -7.60 17.84
C PHE A 104 8.37 -9.04 18.29
N PRO A 105 7.72 -9.32 19.45
CA PRO A 105 7.41 -10.69 19.86
C PRO A 105 6.63 -11.44 18.77
N ALA A 106 6.89 -12.74 18.64
CA ALA A 106 6.15 -13.58 17.70
C ALA A 106 4.62 -13.53 17.96
N LEU A 107 3.80 -13.71 16.93
CA LEU A 107 2.35 -13.60 17.07
C LEU A 107 1.75 -14.63 18.02
N THR A 108 2.38 -15.81 18.17
CA THR A 108 2.03 -16.79 19.22
C THR A 108 2.15 -16.18 20.62
N CYS A 109 3.22 -15.41 20.86
CA CYS A 109 3.40 -14.73 22.15
C CYS A 109 2.34 -13.64 22.35
N LEU A 110 2.04 -12.85 21.31
CA LEU A 110 0.98 -11.85 21.36
C LEU A 110 -0.38 -12.49 21.66
N ALA A 111 -0.74 -13.57 20.97
CA ALA A 111 -2.01 -14.27 21.17
C ALA A 111 -2.13 -14.86 22.57
N SER A 112 -1.03 -15.38 23.14
CA SER A 112 -0.98 -15.93 24.51
C SER A 112 -1.26 -14.90 25.61
N THR A 113 -1.31 -13.62 25.28
CA THR A 113 -1.73 -12.57 26.21
C THR A 113 -3.24 -12.50 26.40
N PHE A 114 -4.02 -13.05 25.47
CA PHE A 114 -5.49 -12.94 25.42
C PHE A 114 -5.99 -11.49 25.51
N ASN A 115 -5.18 -10.53 25.07
CA ASN A 115 -5.44 -9.10 25.23
C ASN A 115 -5.59 -8.39 23.87
N PRO A 116 -6.82 -8.15 23.38
CA PRO A 116 -7.07 -7.46 22.13
C PRO A 116 -6.56 -6.00 22.09
N GLU A 117 -6.53 -5.32 23.24
CA GLU A 117 -6.00 -3.94 23.33
C GLU A 117 -4.49 -3.93 23.09
N LEU A 118 -3.79 -4.94 23.62
CA LEU A 118 -2.37 -5.11 23.34
C LEU A 118 -2.13 -5.42 21.85
N ALA A 119 -3.00 -6.24 21.23
CA ALA A 119 -2.92 -6.49 19.79
C ALA A 119 -3.11 -5.21 18.96
N ALA A 120 -4.02 -4.31 19.35
CA ALA A 120 -4.19 -3.02 18.70
C ALA A 120 -2.93 -2.15 18.82
N ARG A 121 -2.33 -2.07 20.02
CA ARG A 121 -1.09 -1.32 20.24
C ARG A 121 0.10 -1.90 19.48
N TYR A 122 0.18 -3.22 19.43
CA TYR A 122 1.19 -3.95 18.66
C TYR A 122 1.08 -3.62 17.16
N GLY A 123 -0.14 -3.72 16.59
CA GLY A 123 -0.39 -3.34 15.21
C GLY A 123 -0.09 -1.88 14.92
N GLN A 124 -0.45 -0.97 15.84
CA GLN A 124 -0.13 0.44 15.70
C GLN A 124 1.38 0.70 15.64
N ALA A 125 2.17 0.08 16.51
CA ALA A 125 3.61 0.24 16.53
C ALA A 125 4.27 -0.26 15.22
N ILE A 126 3.79 -1.41 14.68
CA ILE A 126 4.25 -1.89 13.36
C ILE A 126 3.85 -0.92 12.25
N GLY A 127 2.61 -0.42 12.27
CA GLY A 127 2.14 0.55 11.28
C GLY A 127 2.93 1.86 11.30
N GLU A 128 3.25 2.37 12.48
CA GLU A 128 4.09 3.58 12.64
C GLU A 128 5.50 3.36 12.08
N GLU A 129 6.12 2.22 12.36
CA GLU A 129 7.44 1.89 11.80
C GLU A 129 7.37 1.69 10.28
N ALA A 130 6.37 0.97 9.77
CA ALA A 130 6.17 0.77 8.33
C ALA A 130 6.00 2.12 7.63
N ARG A 131 5.18 3.02 8.19
CA ARG A 131 4.97 4.35 7.63
C ARG A 131 6.23 5.22 7.66
N TYR A 132 6.97 5.19 8.75
CA TYR A 132 8.27 5.87 8.87
C TYR A 132 9.25 5.40 7.80
N ARG A 133 9.16 4.12 7.38
CA ARG A 133 10.01 3.50 6.37
C ARG A 133 9.42 3.59 4.95
N ASN A 134 8.39 4.42 4.74
CA ASN A 134 7.71 4.60 3.45
C ASN A 134 7.14 3.29 2.88
N LYS A 135 6.54 2.46 3.74
CA LYS A 135 5.81 1.28 3.30
C LYS A 135 4.31 1.55 3.40
N GLU A 136 3.60 1.31 2.31
CA GLU A 136 2.14 1.46 2.22
C GLU A 136 1.41 0.19 2.60
N VAL A 137 2.09 -0.95 2.52
CA VAL A 137 1.51 -2.26 2.83
C VAL A 137 2.48 -3.08 3.68
N ILE A 138 1.97 -3.65 4.78
CA ILE A 138 2.66 -4.68 5.54
C ILE A 138 2.05 -6.06 5.24
N LEU A 139 2.88 -7.05 4.95
CA LEU A 139 2.45 -8.43 4.73
C LEU A 139 2.28 -9.14 6.08
N GLY A 140 1.18 -8.88 6.71
CA GLY A 140 0.82 -9.35 8.04
C GLY A 140 -0.59 -8.92 8.44
N PRO A 141 -1.10 -9.45 9.57
CA PRO A 141 -0.54 -10.50 10.43
C PRO A 141 -0.62 -11.88 9.81
N GLY A 142 0.15 -12.84 10.36
CA GLY A 142 0.00 -14.25 10.06
C GLY A 142 -1.24 -14.81 10.77
N VAL A 143 -2.20 -15.37 10.02
CA VAL A 143 -3.52 -15.77 10.55
C VAL A 143 -3.85 -17.24 10.33
N ASN A 144 -2.90 -18.02 9.82
CA ASN A 144 -3.11 -19.43 9.61
C ASN A 144 -3.26 -20.15 10.93
N ILE A 145 -4.15 -21.13 10.97
CA ILE A 145 -4.37 -21.97 12.15
C ILE A 145 -3.35 -23.11 12.16
N TYR A 146 -2.77 -23.38 13.32
CA TYR A 146 -1.85 -24.49 13.48
C TYR A 146 -2.58 -25.81 13.25
N ARG A 147 -2.16 -26.57 12.26
CA ARG A 147 -2.72 -27.89 11.93
C ARG A 147 -1.71 -29.01 12.19
N SER A 148 -0.44 -28.68 12.15
CA SER A 148 0.66 -29.61 12.33
C SER A 148 1.80 -28.96 13.08
N PRO A 149 2.37 -29.61 14.10
CA PRO A 149 3.56 -29.08 14.77
C PRO A 149 4.81 -29.06 13.89
N LEU A 150 4.78 -29.79 12.77
CA LEU A 150 5.89 -29.87 11.82
C LEU A 150 5.94 -28.70 10.84
N ASN A 151 4.96 -27.81 10.86
CA ASN A 151 4.99 -26.62 10.02
C ASN A 151 6.04 -25.63 10.52
N GLY A 152 7.04 -25.34 9.70
CA GLY A 152 8.16 -24.44 10.04
C GLY A 152 7.77 -22.96 10.22
N ARG A 153 6.51 -22.58 9.92
CA ARG A 153 6.00 -21.22 10.04
C ARG A 153 5.01 -21.02 11.18
N ASN A 154 4.84 -21.99 12.08
CA ASN A 154 3.93 -21.85 13.22
C ASN A 154 4.25 -20.62 14.10
N PHE A 155 5.52 -20.24 14.23
CA PHE A 155 5.94 -19.11 15.05
C PHE A 155 5.33 -17.77 14.63
N GLU A 156 4.95 -17.61 13.38
CA GLU A 156 4.40 -16.37 12.85
C GLU A 156 2.86 -16.29 12.89
N TYR A 157 2.19 -17.31 13.43
CA TYR A 157 0.74 -17.36 13.53
C TYR A 157 0.26 -17.24 14.98
N MET A 158 -1.05 -16.99 15.15
CA MET A 158 -1.63 -16.72 16.48
C MET A 158 -2.03 -17.96 17.28
N GLY A 159 -1.90 -19.16 16.71
CA GLY A 159 -2.21 -20.41 17.40
C GLY A 159 -3.14 -21.34 16.63
N GLU A 160 -3.66 -22.32 17.34
CA GLU A 160 -4.57 -23.35 16.81
C GLU A 160 -6.06 -23.03 17.01
N ASP A 161 -6.38 -22.05 17.87
CA ASP A 161 -7.76 -21.65 18.15
C ASP A 161 -8.20 -20.51 17.20
N PRO A 162 -9.15 -20.79 16.27
CA PRO A 162 -9.63 -19.78 15.33
C PRO A 162 -10.41 -18.65 16.01
N TYR A 163 -11.03 -18.91 17.16
CA TYR A 163 -11.74 -17.87 17.89
C TYR A 163 -10.76 -16.86 18.49
N LEU A 164 -9.72 -17.33 19.19
CA LEU A 164 -8.66 -16.46 19.71
C LEU A 164 -7.99 -15.68 18.57
N ALA A 165 -7.60 -16.36 17.50
CA ALA A 165 -7.00 -15.70 16.33
C ALA A 165 -7.91 -14.59 15.79
N SER A 166 -9.21 -14.82 15.65
CA SER A 166 -10.16 -13.81 15.16
C SER A 166 -10.28 -12.59 16.08
N LYS A 167 -10.19 -12.80 17.41
CA LYS A 167 -10.26 -11.71 18.40
C LYS A 167 -8.99 -10.87 18.45
N MET A 168 -7.85 -11.45 18.11
CA MET A 168 -6.56 -10.79 18.15
C MET A 168 -6.21 -10.12 16.81
N VAL A 169 -6.59 -10.72 15.68
CA VAL A 169 -6.24 -10.21 14.34
C VAL A 169 -6.91 -8.90 13.99
N VAL A 170 -8.19 -8.75 14.32
CA VAL A 170 -8.96 -7.56 13.96
C VAL A 170 -8.36 -6.29 14.59
N PRO A 171 -8.13 -6.23 15.92
CA PRO A 171 -7.49 -5.04 16.50
C PRO A 171 -6.05 -4.82 16.04
N TYR A 172 -5.29 -5.89 15.74
CA TYR A 172 -3.97 -5.76 15.12
C TYR A 172 -4.06 -5.01 13.77
N ILE A 173 -4.93 -5.48 12.86
CA ILE A 173 -5.12 -4.86 11.53
C ILE A 173 -5.56 -3.40 11.69
N GLN A 174 -6.55 -3.14 12.55
CA GLN A 174 -7.01 -1.79 12.82
C GLN A 174 -5.90 -0.89 13.38
N GLY A 175 -5.02 -1.45 14.19
CA GLY A 175 -3.84 -0.74 14.70
C GLY A 175 -2.89 -0.31 13.57
N VAL A 176 -2.54 -1.23 12.67
CA VAL A 176 -1.70 -0.94 11.50
C VAL A 176 -2.35 0.15 10.62
N GLN A 177 -3.62 -0.01 10.32
CA GLN A 177 -4.36 0.90 9.42
C GLN A 177 -4.48 2.33 9.98
N LYS A 178 -4.43 2.54 11.31
CA LYS A 178 -4.40 3.87 11.92
C LYS A 178 -3.21 4.73 11.46
N SER A 179 -2.13 4.11 11.05
CA SER A 179 -0.94 4.79 10.54
C SER A 179 -0.95 5.03 9.03
N GLY A 180 -2.04 4.65 8.36
CA GLY A 180 -2.18 4.79 6.90
C GLY A 180 -1.39 3.74 6.11
N VAL A 181 -1.22 2.56 6.69
CA VAL A 181 -0.57 1.39 6.08
C VAL A 181 -1.61 0.30 5.84
#